data_a5cb7bc58630d83323a71b487b7310ef
#
_entry.id   a5cb7bc58630d83323a71b487b7310ef
#
_cell.length_a   1.000
_cell.length_b   1.000
_cell.length_c   1.000
_cell.angle_alpha   90.00
_cell.angle_beta   90.00
_cell.angle_gamma   90.00
#
_symmetry.space_group_name_H-M   'P 1'
#
loop_
_entity.id
_entity.type
_entity.pdbx_description
1 polymer ?
#
loop_
_entity_poly.entity_id
_entity_poly.type
_entity_poly.pdbx_seq_one_letter_code
_entity_poly.pdbx_strand_id
1 'polypeptide(L)'
;GTGKTLIMCIAAHEMKRLNLAHKPMIIGLKANVAEIAATYQAAYPNARILYASEKDFSTANRVRFFNNIKNNDYDCVIMSHDQFGKIPQSPELQQRILQAELDTVEENLEVLRQQGKNVSRAMLKGLEKRKHNLEAKLEKVEHAIKSRTDDVVDFKQMGIDHIFIDESHQFKNLTFNTRHDRVAGLGNSEGSQKALNMLFAIRTIQERTGKDLGATFLSGTTISNSLTELYLLFKYLRPKELERQDIRCFDAWAAIFAKKTTDFEFNVTNNVVQKERFRYFIKVPELAAFYNEITDYRTAEDVGVDRPAKNEILHHIPPTPEQEDFIQKLMQFAKTGDATLLGRLPLSETEEKAKMLIATDYARKMALDMRMIDPNYEDHPDNKASHCAKMIAEYYQKYDAQKGTQFVFSDLGTYQPGDGWNVYSEIKRKLTEDYGIPPSEVRFIQECKTDKARKA
;
A
#
# COMPACT_ATOMS: atom_id res chain seq x y z
N GLY A 1 -7.79 -18.85 2.72
CA GLY A 1 -8.67 -17.79 2.38
C GLY A 1 -10.07 -17.87 2.97
N THR A 2 -10.62 -16.72 3.32
CA THR A 2 -11.99 -16.62 3.89
C THR A 2 -13.08 -16.49 2.80
N GLY A 3 -12.78 -16.81 1.54
CA GLY A 3 -13.76 -16.74 0.43
C GLY A 3 -14.03 -15.36 -0.13
N LYS A 4 -13.19 -14.35 0.12
CA LYS A 4 -13.40 -12.96 -0.33
C LYS A 4 -13.76 -12.84 -1.82
N THR A 5 -13.11 -13.58 -2.70
CA THR A 5 -13.38 -13.53 -4.14
C THR A 5 -14.83 -13.95 -4.45
N LEU A 6 -15.30 -15.03 -3.87
CA LEU A 6 -16.68 -15.50 -4.06
C LEU A 6 -17.69 -14.52 -3.45
N ILE A 7 -17.39 -13.95 -2.29
CA ILE A 7 -18.23 -12.92 -1.65
C ILE A 7 -18.43 -11.73 -2.59
N MET A 8 -17.34 -11.20 -3.21
CA MET A 8 -17.44 -10.11 -4.16
C MET A 8 -18.32 -10.45 -5.36
N CYS A 9 -18.12 -11.62 -5.96
CA CYS A 9 -18.87 -12.07 -7.13
C CYS A 9 -20.37 -12.23 -6.83
N ILE A 10 -20.70 -12.88 -5.72
CA ILE A 10 -22.08 -13.10 -5.31
C ILE A 10 -22.74 -11.76 -4.95
N ALA A 11 -22.07 -10.93 -4.14
CA ALA A 11 -22.64 -9.64 -3.73
C ALA A 11 -22.87 -8.72 -4.94
N ALA A 12 -21.93 -8.65 -5.89
CA ALA A 12 -22.11 -7.84 -7.09
C ALA A 12 -23.32 -8.29 -7.92
N HIS A 13 -23.45 -9.59 -8.12
CA HIS A 13 -24.58 -10.14 -8.88
C HIS A 13 -25.92 -9.97 -8.18
N GLU A 14 -25.97 -10.24 -6.89
CA GLU A 14 -27.19 -10.08 -6.07
C GLU A 14 -27.60 -8.61 -5.92
N MET A 15 -26.66 -7.68 -5.82
CA MET A 15 -26.98 -6.24 -5.83
C MET A 15 -27.67 -5.85 -7.14
N LYS A 16 -27.23 -6.36 -8.28
CA LYS A 16 -27.90 -6.12 -9.57
C LYS A 16 -29.29 -6.76 -9.59
N ARG A 17 -29.40 -8.02 -9.17
CA ARG A 17 -30.69 -8.74 -9.12
C ARG A 17 -31.72 -8.02 -8.21
N LEU A 18 -31.25 -7.43 -7.12
CA LEU A 18 -32.10 -6.69 -6.16
C LEU A 18 -32.29 -5.21 -6.51
N ASN A 19 -31.80 -4.74 -7.65
CA ASN A 19 -31.82 -3.34 -8.07
C ASN A 19 -31.12 -2.37 -7.08
N LEU A 20 -30.13 -2.86 -6.36
CA LEU A 20 -29.28 -2.05 -5.48
C LEU A 20 -28.12 -1.42 -6.24
N ALA A 21 -27.67 -2.06 -7.32
CA ALA A 21 -26.69 -1.55 -8.27
C ALA A 21 -27.02 -2.04 -9.67
N HIS A 22 -26.87 -1.18 -10.69
CA HIS A 22 -27.12 -1.54 -12.09
C HIS A 22 -25.86 -1.99 -12.83
N LYS A 23 -24.73 -1.43 -12.50
CA LYS A 23 -23.43 -1.74 -13.12
C LYS A 23 -22.31 -1.80 -12.07
N PRO A 24 -22.24 -2.89 -11.30
CA PRO A 24 -21.18 -3.08 -10.31
C PRO A 24 -19.84 -3.33 -10.99
N MET A 25 -18.75 -2.92 -10.32
CA MET A 25 -17.37 -3.14 -10.73
C MET A 25 -16.61 -3.85 -9.63
N ILE A 26 -15.78 -4.82 -10.00
CA ILE A 26 -14.83 -5.48 -9.10
C ILE A 26 -13.41 -5.07 -9.50
N ILE A 27 -12.63 -4.62 -8.54
CA ILE A 27 -11.24 -4.21 -8.71
C ILE A 27 -10.35 -5.12 -7.86
N GLY A 28 -9.43 -5.82 -8.51
CA GLY A 28 -8.52 -6.76 -7.84
C GLY A 28 -7.06 -6.57 -8.23
N LEU A 29 -6.20 -7.42 -7.69
CA LEU A 29 -4.81 -7.47 -8.10
C LEU A 29 -4.69 -7.96 -9.53
N LYS A 30 -3.71 -7.47 -10.27
CA LYS A 30 -3.47 -7.87 -11.68
C LYS A 30 -3.41 -9.40 -11.85
N ALA A 31 -2.75 -10.09 -10.92
CA ALA A 31 -2.64 -11.55 -10.94
C ALA A 31 -3.97 -12.28 -10.73
N ASN A 32 -4.96 -11.63 -10.13
CA ASN A 32 -6.21 -12.27 -9.70
C ASN A 32 -7.40 -11.96 -10.61
N VAL A 33 -7.29 -11.00 -11.54
CA VAL A 33 -8.42 -10.56 -12.39
C VAL A 33 -9.05 -11.72 -13.15
N ALA A 34 -8.24 -12.55 -13.78
CA ALA A 34 -8.74 -13.71 -14.55
C ALA A 34 -9.42 -14.76 -13.64
N GLU A 35 -8.89 -14.97 -12.43
CA GLU A 35 -9.46 -15.88 -11.44
C GLU A 35 -10.79 -15.35 -10.90
N ILE A 36 -10.88 -14.05 -10.63
CA ILE A 36 -12.13 -13.40 -10.22
C ILE A 36 -13.20 -13.58 -11.30
N ALA A 37 -12.85 -13.33 -12.57
CA ALA A 37 -13.77 -13.52 -13.69
C ALA A 37 -14.22 -14.98 -13.83
N ALA A 38 -13.31 -15.94 -13.70
CA ALA A 38 -13.62 -17.37 -13.76
C ALA A 38 -14.53 -17.79 -12.59
N THR A 39 -14.28 -17.29 -11.37
CA THR A 39 -15.12 -17.55 -10.20
C THR A 39 -16.53 -16.97 -10.40
N TYR A 40 -16.61 -15.76 -10.94
CA TYR A 40 -17.91 -15.14 -11.24
C TYR A 40 -18.71 -15.98 -12.27
N GLN A 41 -18.07 -16.38 -13.36
CA GLN A 41 -18.70 -17.17 -14.40
C GLN A 41 -19.10 -18.57 -13.93
N ALA A 42 -18.33 -19.17 -13.03
CA ALA A 42 -18.67 -20.44 -12.40
C ALA A 42 -19.89 -20.34 -11.47
N ALA A 43 -19.99 -19.25 -10.70
CA ALA A 43 -21.15 -19.00 -9.84
C ALA A 43 -22.42 -18.64 -10.65
N TYR A 44 -22.25 -17.89 -11.74
CA TYR A 44 -23.34 -17.40 -12.59
C TYR A 44 -23.01 -17.60 -14.06
N PRO A 45 -23.24 -18.82 -14.61
CA PRO A 45 -22.84 -19.16 -15.98
C PRO A 45 -23.42 -18.27 -17.08
N ASN A 46 -24.60 -17.71 -16.87
CA ASN A 46 -25.29 -16.85 -17.83
C ASN A 46 -25.00 -15.35 -17.65
N ALA A 47 -24.15 -14.98 -16.70
CA ALA A 47 -23.84 -13.59 -16.44
C ALA A 47 -23.03 -12.96 -17.59
N ARG A 48 -23.39 -11.73 -17.95
CA ARG A 48 -22.64 -10.91 -18.90
C ARG A 48 -21.59 -10.11 -18.12
N ILE A 49 -20.39 -10.64 -18.07
CA ILE A 49 -19.25 -9.98 -17.43
C ILE A 49 -18.27 -9.45 -18.48
N LEU A 50 -17.69 -8.29 -18.19
CA LEU A 50 -16.59 -7.73 -18.96
C LEU A 50 -15.36 -7.69 -18.07
N TYR A 51 -14.29 -8.36 -18.44
CA TYR A 51 -13.01 -8.22 -17.74
C TYR A 51 -11.91 -7.78 -18.71
N ALA A 52 -11.03 -6.91 -18.20
CA ALA A 52 -10.01 -6.27 -18.99
C ALA A 52 -8.78 -7.16 -19.16
N SER A 53 -8.38 -7.42 -20.40
CA SER A 53 -7.07 -7.97 -20.73
C SER A 53 -6.02 -6.86 -20.83
N GLU A 54 -4.73 -7.23 -20.87
CA GLU A 54 -3.65 -6.25 -21.08
C GLU A 54 -3.77 -5.53 -22.44
N LYS A 55 -4.25 -6.24 -23.47
CA LYS A 55 -4.45 -5.69 -24.81
C LYS A 55 -5.52 -4.60 -24.84
N ASP A 56 -6.56 -4.73 -24.04
CA ASP A 56 -7.66 -3.75 -23.96
C ASP A 56 -7.19 -2.41 -23.36
N PHE A 57 -6.14 -2.42 -22.58
CA PHE A 57 -5.56 -1.23 -21.92
C PHE A 57 -4.35 -0.62 -22.63
N SER A 58 -4.01 -1.09 -23.83
CA SER A 58 -3.11 -0.35 -24.71
C SER A 58 -3.71 1.02 -25.03
N THR A 59 -2.85 2.01 -25.29
CA THR A 59 -3.31 3.38 -25.57
C THR A 59 -4.35 3.43 -26.71
N ALA A 60 -4.20 2.59 -27.72
CA ALA A 60 -5.11 2.53 -28.86
C ALA A 60 -6.48 1.90 -28.54
N ASN A 61 -6.52 0.89 -27.66
CA ASN A 61 -7.74 0.12 -27.40
C ASN A 61 -8.52 0.62 -26.17
N ARG A 62 -7.87 1.36 -25.27
CA ARG A 62 -8.45 1.78 -23.99
C ARG A 62 -9.71 2.64 -24.16
N VAL A 63 -9.71 3.56 -25.12
CA VAL A 63 -10.89 4.42 -25.40
C VAL A 63 -12.07 3.55 -25.83
N ARG A 64 -11.84 2.58 -26.70
CA ARG A 64 -12.87 1.63 -27.13
C ARG A 64 -13.40 0.79 -25.98
N PHE A 65 -12.52 0.34 -25.08
CA PHE A 65 -12.91 -0.42 -23.89
C PHE A 65 -13.79 0.41 -22.96
N PHE A 66 -13.44 1.69 -22.72
CA PHE A 66 -14.25 2.58 -21.90
C PHE A 66 -15.61 2.89 -22.52
N ASN A 67 -15.67 3.09 -23.83
CA ASN A 67 -16.94 3.23 -24.55
C ASN A 67 -17.80 1.96 -24.48
N ASN A 68 -17.16 0.80 -24.48
CA ASN A 68 -17.86 -0.48 -24.32
C ASN A 68 -18.54 -0.57 -22.95
N ILE A 69 -17.86 -0.15 -21.88
CA ILE A 69 -18.46 -0.09 -20.54
C ILE A 69 -19.64 0.90 -20.51
N LYS A 70 -19.46 2.09 -21.10
CA LYS A 70 -20.50 3.13 -21.11
C LYS A 70 -21.77 2.67 -21.83
N ASN A 71 -21.63 2.02 -22.98
CA ASN A 71 -22.71 1.77 -23.91
C ASN A 71 -23.41 0.43 -23.75
N ASN A 72 -22.90 -0.45 -22.88
CA ASN A 72 -23.47 -1.78 -22.70
C ASN A 72 -23.88 -2.01 -21.25
N ASP A 73 -24.88 -2.87 -21.10
CA ASP A 73 -25.37 -3.33 -19.80
C ASP A 73 -24.68 -4.63 -19.43
N TYR A 74 -23.68 -4.54 -18.56
CA TYR A 74 -22.97 -5.69 -18.00
C TYR A 74 -23.49 -5.99 -16.59
N ASP A 75 -23.48 -7.26 -16.21
CA ASP A 75 -23.77 -7.69 -14.85
C ASP A 75 -22.62 -7.30 -13.90
N CYS A 76 -21.39 -7.32 -14.41
CA CYS A 76 -20.22 -6.85 -13.69
C CYS A 76 -19.09 -6.49 -14.66
N VAL A 77 -18.31 -5.48 -14.30
CA VAL A 77 -17.04 -5.11 -14.93
C VAL A 77 -15.90 -5.43 -13.98
N ILE A 78 -14.89 -6.16 -14.45
CA ILE A 78 -13.77 -6.61 -13.61
C ILE A 78 -12.47 -6.08 -14.19
N MET A 79 -11.64 -5.45 -13.37
CA MET A 79 -10.32 -4.94 -13.78
C MET A 79 -9.32 -4.92 -12.64
N SER A 80 -8.06 -4.67 -12.98
CA SER A 80 -7.02 -4.52 -11.98
C SER A 80 -6.96 -3.11 -11.37
N HIS A 81 -6.29 -2.99 -10.22
CA HIS A 81 -5.99 -1.69 -9.59
C HIS A 81 -5.31 -0.72 -10.56
N ASP A 82 -4.35 -1.19 -11.35
CA ASP A 82 -3.60 -0.36 -12.29
C ASP A 82 -4.45 0.08 -13.48
N GLN A 83 -5.33 -0.80 -13.95
CA GLN A 83 -6.27 -0.49 -15.03
C GLN A 83 -7.31 0.52 -14.58
N PHE A 84 -7.84 0.37 -13.36
CA PHE A 84 -8.73 1.34 -12.76
C PHE A 84 -8.08 2.73 -12.66
N GLY A 85 -6.82 2.81 -12.27
CA GLY A 85 -6.06 4.06 -12.19
C GLY A 85 -5.92 4.82 -13.52
N LYS A 86 -6.21 4.18 -14.65
CA LYS A 86 -6.19 4.80 -15.99
C LYS A 86 -7.54 5.35 -16.43
N ILE A 87 -8.61 5.12 -15.67
CA ILE A 87 -9.93 5.68 -15.96
C ILE A 87 -9.92 7.16 -15.58
N PRO A 88 -10.25 8.08 -16.52
CA PRO A 88 -10.41 9.48 -16.19
C PRO A 88 -11.55 9.68 -15.20
N GLN A 89 -11.36 10.54 -14.21
CA GLN A 89 -12.40 10.96 -13.29
C GLN A 89 -13.02 12.29 -13.77
N SER A 90 -14.28 12.53 -13.41
CA SER A 90 -14.96 13.79 -13.77
C SER A 90 -14.15 15.01 -13.29
N PRO A 91 -13.72 15.91 -14.19
CA PRO A 91 -12.93 17.08 -13.80
C PRO A 91 -13.69 18.02 -12.87
N GLU A 92 -15.00 18.15 -13.04
CA GLU A 92 -15.85 18.98 -12.20
C GLU A 92 -15.91 18.45 -10.76
N LEU A 93 -16.02 17.11 -10.60
CA LEU A 93 -15.97 16.48 -9.29
C LEU A 93 -14.61 16.65 -8.63
N GLN A 94 -13.52 16.46 -9.38
CA GLN A 94 -12.16 16.69 -8.89
C GLN A 94 -11.99 18.11 -8.39
N GLN A 95 -12.48 19.10 -9.15
CA GLN A 95 -12.41 20.50 -8.78
C GLN A 95 -13.11 20.78 -7.46
N ARG A 96 -14.32 20.26 -7.26
CA ARG A 96 -15.08 20.45 -6.01
C ARG A 96 -14.37 19.83 -4.80
N ILE A 97 -13.89 18.60 -4.93
CA ILE A 97 -13.20 17.90 -3.85
C ILE A 97 -11.87 18.56 -3.50
N LEU A 98 -11.06 18.92 -4.50
CA LEU A 98 -9.79 19.60 -4.29
C LEU A 98 -9.98 21.01 -3.72
N GLN A 99 -11.03 21.72 -4.14
CA GLN A 99 -11.35 23.04 -3.59
C GLN A 99 -11.75 22.93 -2.10
N ALA A 100 -12.54 21.95 -1.73
CA ALA A 100 -12.92 21.72 -0.34
C ALA A 100 -11.68 21.38 0.55
N GLU A 101 -10.74 20.60 0.04
CA GLU A 101 -9.47 20.34 0.71
C GLU A 101 -8.62 21.62 0.86
N LEU A 102 -8.57 22.46 -0.19
CA LEU A 102 -7.86 23.72 -0.16
C LEU A 102 -8.47 24.70 0.86
N ASP A 103 -9.79 24.81 0.90
CA ASP A 103 -10.49 25.66 1.85
C ASP A 103 -10.16 25.24 3.31
N THR A 104 -10.11 23.95 3.58
CA THR A 104 -9.71 23.42 4.90
C THR A 104 -8.26 23.78 5.24
N VAL A 105 -7.34 23.72 4.27
CA VAL A 105 -5.94 24.14 4.49
C VAL A 105 -5.85 25.64 4.77
N GLU A 106 -6.59 26.46 4.05
CA GLU A 106 -6.62 27.91 4.24
C GLU A 106 -7.20 28.30 5.62
N GLU A 107 -8.27 27.64 6.05
CA GLU A 107 -8.83 27.79 7.40
C GLU A 107 -7.80 27.43 8.48
N ASN A 108 -7.09 26.31 8.31
CA ASN A 108 -6.05 25.91 9.24
C ASN A 108 -4.87 26.89 9.28
N LEU A 109 -4.47 27.43 8.13
CA LEU A 109 -3.43 28.46 8.07
C LEU A 109 -3.84 29.75 8.78
N GLU A 110 -5.09 30.17 8.61
CA GLU A 110 -5.62 31.36 9.27
C GLU A 110 -5.64 31.20 10.80
N VAL A 111 -6.15 30.05 11.29
CA VAL A 111 -6.14 29.71 12.72
C VAL A 111 -4.72 29.73 13.29
N LEU A 112 -3.74 29.18 12.59
CA LEU A 112 -2.34 29.17 13.05
C LEU A 112 -1.71 30.56 13.04
N ARG A 113 -2.02 31.40 12.06
CA ARG A 113 -1.54 32.80 12.00
C ARG A 113 -2.08 33.61 13.18
N GLN A 114 -3.32 33.40 13.55
CA GLN A 114 -3.94 34.06 14.73
C GLN A 114 -3.32 33.63 16.07
N GLN A 115 -2.78 32.41 16.16
CA GLN A 115 -2.09 31.92 17.36
C GLN A 115 -0.68 32.55 17.58
N GLY A 116 -0.15 33.24 16.58
CA GLY A 116 1.05 34.08 16.69
C GLY A 116 2.33 33.29 16.98
N LYS A 117 3.12 33.79 17.95
CA LYS A 117 4.47 33.27 18.23
C LYS A 117 4.56 31.83 18.75
N ASN A 118 3.45 31.25 19.14
CA ASN A 118 3.38 29.89 19.71
C ASN A 118 3.29 28.80 18.65
N VAL A 119 3.31 29.14 17.36
CA VAL A 119 3.15 28.18 16.27
C VAL A 119 4.52 27.75 15.71
N SER A 120 4.70 26.46 15.54
CA SER A 120 5.87 25.89 14.89
C SER A 120 6.01 26.41 13.44
N ARG A 121 7.17 26.98 13.10
CA ARG A 121 7.50 27.37 11.72
C ARG A 121 7.42 26.18 10.75
N ALA A 122 7.75 24.98 11.21
CA ALA A 122 7.68 23.77 10.40
C ALA A 122 6.24 23.41 10.03
N MET A 123 5.30 23.58 10.97
CA MET A 123 3.86 23.34 10.73
C MET A 123 3.29 24.32 9.71
N LEU A 124 3.58 25.64 9.85
CA LEU A 124 3.17 26.65 8.86
C LEU A 124 3.70 26.34 7.47
N LYS A 125 5.00 26.04 7.38
CA LYS A 125 5.65 25.70 6.10
C LYS A 125 5.06 24.42 5.49
N GLY A 126 4.71 23.43 6.31
CA GLY A 126 4.03 22.20 5.86
C GLY A 126 2.68 22.48 5.23
N LEU A 127 1.84 23.31 5.88
CA LEU A 127 0.52 23.69 5.36
C LEU A 127 0.61 24.60 4.14
N GLU A 128 1.57 25.54 4.09
CA GLU A 128 1.81 26.37 2.91
C GLU A 128 2.22 25.54 1.69
N LYS A 129 3.09 24.55 1.88
CA LYS A 129 3.46 23.59 0.84
C LYS A 129 2.23 22.79 0.37
N ARG A 130 1.40 22.35 1.30
CA ARG A 130 0.17 21.64 0.99
C ARG A 130 -0.80 22.50 0.16
N LYS A 131 -0.98 23.74 0.55
CA LYS A 131 -1.77 24.74 -0.20
C LYS A 131 -1.28 24.86 -1.62
N HIS A 132 0.02 25.08 -1.82
CA HIS A 132 0.63 25.20 -3.15
C HIS A 132 0.42 23.95 -4.00
N ASN A 133 0.57 22.73 -3.42
CA ASN A 133 0.34 21.48 -4.12
C ASN A 133 -1.13 21.32 -4.56
N LEU A 134 -2.08 21.75 -3.74
CA LEU A 134 -3.52 21.70 -4.08
C LEU A 134 -3.87 22.72 -5.15
N GLU A 135 -3.32 23.94 -5.09
CA GLU A 135 -3.49 24.97 -6.13
C GLU A 135 -2.97 24.48 -7.48
N ALA A 136 -1.79 23.85 -7.52
CA ALA A 136 -1.24 23.26 -8.74
C ALA A 136 -2.09 22.13 -9.32
N LYS A 137 -2.71 21.30 -8.46
CA LYS A 137 -3.66 20.27 -8.90
C LYS A 137 -4.93 20.87 -9.45
N LEU A 138 -5.47 21.92 -8.81
CA LEU A 138 -6.66 22.63 -9.28
C LEU A 138 -6.42 23.29 -10.64
N GLU A 139 -5.28 23.92 -10.85
CA GLU A 139 -4.90 24.52 -12.13
C GLU A 139 -4.89 23.48 -13.26
N LYS A 140 -4.35 22.30 -13.02
CA LYS A 140 -4.39 21.18 -13.97
C LYS A 140 -5.81 20.73 -14.28
N VAL A 141 -6.68 20.66 -13.28
CA VAL A 141 -8.09 20.28 -13.46
C VAL A 141 -8.84 21.35 -14.25
N GLU A 142 -8.63 22.62 -13.97
CA GLU A 142 -9.22 23.74 -14.74
C GLU A 142 -8.79 23.71 -16.21
N HIS A 143 -7.52 23.41 -16.46
CA HIS A 143 -7.03 23.23 -17.82
C HIS A 143 -7.71 22.04 -18.50
N ALA A 144 -7.88 20.91 -17.82
CA ALA A 144 -8.58 19.73 -18.32
C ALA A 144 -10.05 20.05 -18.68
N ILE A 145 -10.74 20.84 -17.87
CA ILE A 145 -12.12 21.31 -18.16
C ILE A 145 -12.16 22.14 -19.44
N LYS A 146 -11.23 23.11 -19.59
CA LYS A 146 -11.17 24.01 -20.74
C LYS A 146 -10.76 23.32 -22.04
N SER A 147 -9.93 22.28 -21.96
CA SER A 147 -9.41 21.52 -23.11
C SER A 147 -10.16 20.23 -23.39
N ARG A 148 -11.30 20.01 -22.76
CA ARG A 148 -12.09 18.78 -22.88
C ARG A 148 -12.57 18.58 -24.30
N THR A 149 -12.41 17.35 -24.80
CA THR A 149 -13.01 16.89 -26.05
C THR A 149 -14.14 15.91 -25.75
N ASP A 150 -15.17 15.87 -26.62
CA ASP A 150 -16.35 15.02 -26.43
C ASP A 150 -16.06 13.52 -26.49
N ASP A 151 -14.88 13.13 -26.93
CA ASP A 151 -14.48 11.74 -27.12
C ASP A 151 -13.97 11.04 -25.85
N VAL A 152 -13.79 11.77 -24.75
CA VAL A 152 -13.24 11.22 -23.50
C VAL A 152 -14.36 10.70 -22.62
N VAL A 153 -14.38 9.37 -22.40
CA VAL A 153 -15.29 8.72 -21.45
C VAL A 153 -14.63 8.72 -20.07
N ASP A 154 -15.25 9.40 -19.12
CA ASP A 154 -14.85 9.38 -17.72
C ASP A 154 -15.64 8.36 -16.88
N PHE A 155 -15.24 8.16 -15.63
CA PHE A 155 -15.89 7.22 -14.72
C PHE A 155 -17.38 7.53 -14.50
N LYS A 156 -17.75 8.80 -14.42
CA LYS A 156 -19.14 9.23 -14.26
C LYS A 156 -20.01 8.77 -15.43
N GLN A 157 -19.50 8.90 -16.66
CA GLN A 157 -20.19 8.52 -17.87
C GLN A 157 -20.31 7.00 -18.06
N MET A 158 -19.42 6.22 -17.45
CA MET A 158 -19.48 4.76 -17.49
C MET A 158 -20.70 4.19 -16.77
N GLY A 159 -21.27 4.93 -15.83
CA GLY A 159 -22.46 4.52 -15.10
C GLY A 159 -22.21 3.46 -14.04
N ILE A 160 -20.97 3.25 -13.62
CA ILE A 160 -20.65 2.36 -12.49
C ILE A 160 -21.28 2.93 -11.23
N ASP A 161 -22.00 2.11 -10.49
CA ASP A 161 -22.76 2.53 -9.32
C ASP A 161 -22.49 1.74 -8.03
N HIS A 162 -21.58 0.79 -8.08
CA HIS A 162 -20.95 0.18 -6.90
C HIS A 162 -19.58 -0.40 -7.24
N ILE A 163 -18.62 -0.26 -6.34
CA ILE A 163 -17.24 -0.76 -6.52
C ILE A 163 -16.93 -1.75 -5.39
N PHE A 164 -16.51 -2.95 -5.75
CA PHE A 164 -15.90 -3.93 -4.84
C PHE A 164 -14.38 -3.87 -5.01
N ILE A 165 -13.64 -3.64 -3.95
CA ILE A 165 -12.19 -3.48 -4.00
C ILE A 165 -11.52 -4.57 -3.17
N ASP A 166 -10.87 -5.50 -3.85
CA ASP A 166 -10.01 -6.51 -3.21
C ASP A 166 -8.67 -5.89 -2.82
N GLU A 167 -8.12 -6.34 -1.69
CA GLU A 167 -6.89 -5.81 -1.10
C GLU A 167 -6.95 -4.27 -0.95
N SER A 168 -8.05 -3.78 -0.41
CA SER A 168 -8.37 -2.35 -0.29
C SER A 168 -7.36 -1.56 0.55
N HIS A 169 -6.56 -2.22 1.39
CA HIS A 169 -5.47 -1.59 2.12
C HIS A 169 -4.41 -0.93 1.20
N GLN A 170 -4.37 -1.27 -0.09
CA GLN A 170 -3.51 -0.58 -1.06
C GLN A 170 -3.95 0.86 -1.35
N PHE A 171 -5.16 1.25 -0.96
CA PHE A 171 -5.72 2.60 -1.10
C PHE A 171 -5.75 3.37 0.23
N LYS A 172 -5.10 2.88 1.26
CA LYS A 172 -5.09 3.47 2.61
C LYS A 172 -4.41 4.83 2.71
N ASN A 173 -3.49 5.14 1.81
CA ASN A 173 -2.75 6.40 1.80
C ASN A 173 -3.56 7.53 1.14
N LEU A 174 -4.74 7.80 1.66
CA LEU A 174 -5.57 8.90 1.22
C LEU A 174 -5.08 10.21 1.84
N THR A 175 -5.28 11.30 1.12
CA THR A 175 -4.95 12.64 1.57
C THR A 175 -5.79 13.09 2.75
N PHE A 176 -5.21 13.84 3.67
CA PHE A 176 -5.91 14.51 4.77
C PHE A 176 -5.15 15.77 5.20
N ASN A 177 -5.82 16.65 5.92
CA ASN A 177 -5.24 17.87 6.47
C ASN A 177 -5.15 17.76 7.98
N THR A 178 -4.03 18.22 8.55
CA THR A 178 -3.80 18.21 10.00
C THR A 178 -2.93 19.37 10.42
N ARG A 179 -3.17 19.89 11.63
CA ARG A 179 -2.33 20.86 12.33
C ARG A 179 -1.25 20.18 13.19
N HIS A 180 -1.30 18.86 13.31
CA HIS A 180 -0.27 18.13 14.05
C HIS A 180 1.02 18.05 13.22
N ASP A 181 2.16 18.29 13.87
CA ASP A 181 3.49 18.20 13.28
C ASP A 181 4.36 17.23 14.08
N ARG A 182 5.15 16.43 13.37
CA ARG A 182 6.13 15.49 13.95
C ARG A 182 5.60 14.52 15.01
N VAL A 183 4.31 14.20 14.95
CA VAL A 183 3.72 13.18 15.81
C VAL A 183 3.84 11.83 15.14
N ALA A 184 4.50 10.87 15.79
CA ALA A 184 4.57 9.51 15.27
C ALA A 184 3.16 8.84 15.33
N GLY A 185 2.87 7.96 14.38
CA GLY A 185 1.53 7.38 14.25
C GLY A 185 0.57 8.19 13.37
N LEU A 186 1.01 9.38 12.89
CA LEU A 186 0.37 10.05 11.76
C LEU A 186 0.87 9.43 10.44
N GLY A 187 -0.05 9.18 9.52
CA GLY A 187 0.29 8.82 8.14
C GLY A 187 0.82 10.01 7.34
N ASN A 188 1.22 9.75 6.09
CA ASN A 188 1.58 10.81 5.17
C ASN A 188 0.33 11.60 4.75
N SER A 189 0.25 12.87 5.10
CA SER A 189 -0.91 13.74 4.82
C SER A 189 -1.10 14.06 3.33
N GLU A 190 -0.06 14.02 2.52
CA GLU A 190 -0.17 14.23 1.06
C GLU A 190 -0.94 13.10 0.37
N GLY A 191 -0.85 11.89 0.88
CA GLY A 191 -1.49 10.73 0.30
C GLY A 191 -0.88 10.31 -1.04
N SER A 192 -1.57 9.39 -1.72
CA SER A 192 -1.19 8.92 -3.05
C SER A 192 -2.23 9.31 -4.10
N GLN A 193 -1.79 9.48 -5.35
CA GLN A 193 -2.70 9.72 -6.47
C GLN A 193 -3.64 8.54 -6.70
N LYS A 194 -3.18 7.31 -6.45
CA LYS A 194 -3.98 6.09 -6.52
C LYS A 194 -5.18 6.15 -5.58
N ALA A 195 -4.96 6.51 -4.32
CA ALA A 195 -6.02 6.66 -3.32
C ALA A 195 -6.96 7.83 -3.65
N LEU A 196 -6.43 8.94 -4.12
CA LEU A 196 -7.24 10.11 -4.52
C LEU A 196 -8.16 9.79 -5.69
N ASN A 197 -7.70 9.06 -6.70
CA ASN A 197 -8.54 8.60 -7.81
C ASN A 197 -9.68 7.68 -7.33
N MET A 198 -9.39 6.79 -6.37
CA MET A 198 -10.42 5.96 -5.76
C MET A 198 -11.47 6.80 -5.02
N LEU A 199 -11.03 7.82 -4.29
CA LEU A 199 -11.96 8.75 -3.63
C LEU A 199 -12.87 9.46 -4.64
N PHE A 200 -12.34 9.94 -5.75
CA PHE A 200 -13.14 10.57 -6.81
C PHE A 200 -14.20 9.62 -7.36
N ALA A 201 -13.84 8.37 -7.62
CA ALA A 201 -14.78 7.37 -8.10
C ALA A 201 -15.89 7.08 -7.09
N ILE A 202 -15.54 6.87 -5.82
CA ILE A 202 -16.50 6.61 -4.75
C ILE A 202 -17.41 7.83 -4.55
N ARG A 203 -16.88 9.04 -4.54
CA ARG A 203 -17.67 10.28 -4.43
C ARG A 203 -18.62 10.46 -5.61
N THR A 204 -18.22 10.09 -6.82
CA THR A 204 -19.11 10.11 -7.99
C THR A 204 -20.38 9.28 -7.73
N ILE A 205 -20.22 8.08 -7.17
CA ILE A 205 -21.34 7.20 -6.85
C ILE A 205 -22.17 7.76 -5.69
N GLN A 206 -21.53 8.19 -4.61
CA GLN A 206 -22.18 8.72 -3.41
C GLN A 206 -23.00 9.99 -3.72
N GLU A 207 -22.49 10.88 -4.55
CA GLU A 207 -23.23 12.07 -4.99
C GLU A 207 -24.45 11.71 -5.84
N ARG A 208 -24.34 10.74 -6.73
CA ARG A 208 -25.45 10.28 -7.57
C ARG A 208 -26.60 9.68 -6.75
N THR A 209 -26.28 8.88 -5.75
CA THR A 209 -27.26 8.19 -4.92
C THR A 209 -27.74 9.02 -3.73
N GLY A 210 -27.00 10.04 -3.35
CA GLY A 210 -27.24 10.82 -2.14
C GLY A 210 -26.99 10.06 -0.84
N LYS A 211 -26.27 8.92 -0.89
CA LYS A 211 -26.00 8.03 0.23
C LYS A 211 -24.49 7.82 0.40
N ASP A 212 -24.07 7.32 1.56
CA ASP A 212 -22.68 6.87 1.80
C ASP A 212 -22.34 5.58 1.05
N LEU A 213 -23.35 4.79 0.69
CA LEU A 213 -23.17 3.56 -0.07
C LEU A 213 -22.60 3.86 -1.46
N GLY A 214 -21.50 3.19 -1.81
CA GLY A 214 -20.84 3.34 -3.12
C GLY A 214 -19.70 2.36 -3.33
N ALA A 215 -19.15 1.82 -2.26
CA ALA A 215 -18.04 0.88 -2.32
C ALA A 215 -18.11 -0.17 -1.20
N THR A 216 -17.55 -1.33 -1.50
CA THR A 216 -17.30 -2.40 -0.54
C THR A 216 -15.82 -2.75 -0.55
N PHE A 217 -15.15 -2.56 0.58
CA PHE A 217 -13.74 -2.82 0.75
C PHE A 217 -13.52 -4.22 1.34
N LEU A 218 -12.63 -4.99 0.73
CA LEU A 218 -12.22 -6.30 1.23
C LEU A 218 -10.72 -6.30 1.49
N SER A 219 -10.32 -6.68 2.68
CA SER A 219 -8.91 -6.75 3.06
C SER A 219 -8.72 -7.70 4.24
N GLY A 220 -7.55 -8.34 4.29
CA GLY A 220 -7.07 -9.03 5.48
C GLY A 220 -6.42 -8.09 6.51
N THR A 221 -6.25 -6.81 6.18
CA THR A 221 -5.55 -5.81 7.00
C THR A 221 -6.32 -4.50 6.99
N THR A 222 -6.94 -4.14 8.11
CA THR A 222 -7.69 -2.88 8.23
C THR A 222 -6.77 -1.71 8.57
N ILE A 223 -5.91 -1.87 9.56
CA ILE A 223 -4.94 -0.89 10.02
C ILE A 223 -3.56 -1.56 10.04
N SER A 224 -2.57 -0.93 9.43
CA SER A 224 -1.23 -1.50 9.35
C SER A 224 -0.15 -0.62 9.99
N ASN A 225 -0.18 0.69 9.77
CA ASN A 225 0.93 1.57 10.15
C ASN A 225 0.52 2.77 11.00
N SER A 226 -0.73 3.19 10.95
CA SER A 226 -1.15 4.47 11.54
C SER A 226 -2.61 4.46 11.97
N LEU A 227 -2.91 5.14 13.07
CA LEU A 227 -4.30 5.35 13.53
C LEU A 227 -5.11 6.19 12.54
N THR A 228 -4.45 7.01 11.72
CA THR A 228 -5.11 7.78 10.66
C THR A 228 -5.78 6.90 9.61
N GLU A 229 -5.29 5.68 9.41
CA GLU A 229 -5.86 4.75 8.42
C GLU A 229 -7.34 4.45 8.69
N LEU A 230 -7.76 4.37 9.94
CA LEU A 230 -9.16 4.17 10.29
C LEU A 230 -10.03 5.38 9.95
N TYR A 231 -9.55 6.60 10.26
CA TYR A 231 -10.23 7.82 9.83
C TYR A 231 -10.37 7.89 8.31
N LEU A 232 -9.31 7.55 7.58
CA LEU A 232 -9.32 7.58 6.11
C LEU A 232 -10.28 6.54 5.51
N LEU A 233 -10.44 5.39 6.17
CA LEU A 233 -11.47 4.42 5.82
C LEU A 233 -12.87 5.03 5.93
N PHE A 234 -13.16 5.73 7.02
CA PHE A 234 -14.45 6.43 7.19
C PHE A 234 -14.59 7.59 6.21
N LYS A 235 -13.51 8.29 5.87
CA LYS A 235 -13.53 9.32 4.83
C LYS A 235 -13.99 8.77 3.48
N TYR A 236 -13.58 7.55 3.12
CA TYR A 236 -14.10 6.87 1.93
C TYR A 236 -15.55 6.46 2.05
N LEU A 237 -15.91 5.80 3.15
CA LEU A 237 -17.12 4.98 3.24
C LEU A 237 -18.27 5.66 4.02
N ARG A 238 -17.97 6.63 4.88
CA ARG A 238 -18.97 7.29 5.75
C ARG A 238 -18.89 8.82 5.77
N PRO A 239 -18.74 9.51 4.64
CA PRO A 239 -18.58 10.97 4.65
C PRO A 239 -19.78 11.72 5.22
N LYS A 240 -21.00 11.29 4.92
CA LYS A 240 -22.24 11.92 5.44
C LYS A 240 -22.42 11.66 6.92
N GLU A 241 -22.09 10.47 7.40
CA GLU A 241 -22.16 10.15 8.81
C GLU A 241 -21.13 10.92 9.63
N LEU A 242 -19.91 11.11 9.10
CA LEU A 242 -18.90 11.99 9.69
C LEU A 242 -19.41 13.44 9.78
N GLU A 243 -20.04 13.93 8.72
CA GLU A 243 -20.62 15.27 8.68
C GLU A 243 -21.79 15.41 9.69
N ARG A 244 -22.65 14.40 9.79
CA ARG A 244 -23.76 14.38 10.78
C ARG A 244 -23.25 14.45 12.21
N GLN A 245 -22.08 13.87 12.49
CA GLN A 245 -21.43 13.93 13.80
C GLN A 245 -20.52 15.15 13.98
N ASP A 246 -20.52 16.10 13.04
CA ASP A 246 -19.67 17.29 13.01
C ASP A 246 -18.17 16.98 13.02
N ILE A 247 -17.78 15.82 12.47
CA ILE A 247 -16.39 15.41 12.28
C ILE A 247 -15.97 15.77 10.85
N ARG A 248 -15.54 17.02 10.65
CA ARG A 248 -15.26 17.57 9.32
C ARG A 248 -13.83 17.35 8.85
N CYS A 249 -12.92 16.99 9.75
CA CYS A 249 -11.49 16.82 9.42
C CYS A 249 -10.85 15.79 10.35
N PHE A 250 -9.62 15.40 10.00
CA PHE A 250 -8.85 14.46 10.80
C PHE A 250 -8.62 14.95 12.24
N ASP A 251 -8.30 16.23 12.43
CA ASP A 251 -8.02 16.77 13.76
C ASP A 251 -9.23 16.70 14.68
N ALA A 252 -10.45 16.91 14.16
CA ALA A 252 -11.69 16.73 14.91
C ALA A 252 -11.90 15.26 15.32
N TRP A 253 -11.65 14.33 14.39
CA TRP A 253 -11.72 12.90 14.67
C TRP A 253 -10.69 12.47 15.72
N ALA A 254 -9.45 12.93 15.56
CA ALA A 254 -8.36 12.61 16.48
C ALA A 254 -8.61 13.14 17.90
N ALA A 255 -9.21 14.33 18.02
CA ALA A 255 -9.58 14.91 19.32
C ALA A 255 -10.61 14.04 20.08
N ILE A 256 -11.46 13.31 19.34
CA ILE A 256 -12.49 12.43 19.93
C ILE A 256 -11.93 11.04 20.23
N PHE A 257 -11.21 10.43 19.29
CA PHE A 257 -10.90 8.99 19.28
C PHE A 257 -9.41 8.64 19.44
N ALA A 258 -8.50 9.59 19.36
CA ALA A 258 -7.07 9.32 19.43
C ALA A 258 -6.42 10.00 20.66
N LYS A 259 -5.49 9.29 21.29
CA LYS A 259 -4.70 9.83 22.40
C LYS A 259 -3.23 9.92 22.01
N LYS A 260 -2.66 11.10 22.17
CA LYS A 260 -1.21 11.29 22.10
C LYS A 260 -0.57 10.83 23.39
N THR A 261 0.54 10.14 23.29
CA THR A 261 1.41 9.78 24.40
C THR A 261 2.83 10.22 24.10
N THR A 262 3.58 10.46 25.15
CA THR A 262 5.00 10.76 25.07
C THR A 262 5.77 9.54 25.52
N ASP A 263 6.56 8.99 24.62
CA ASP A 263 7.38 7.81 24.87
C ASP A 263 8.86 8.14 24.71
N PHE A 264 9.69 7.43 25.46
CA PHE A 264 11.13 7.48 25.30
C PHE A 264 11.60 6.31 24.44
N GLU A 265 12.37 6.62 23.41
CA GLU A 265 12.88 5.62 22.45
C GLU A 265 14.37 5.79 22.24
N PHE A 266 15.05 4.68 21.97
CA PHE A 266 16.40 4.74 21.45
C PHE A 266 16.39 5.11 19.98
N ASN A 267 17.15 6.13 19.61
CA ASN A 267 17.41 6.42 18.20
C ASN A 267 18.56 5.53 17.68
N VAL A 268 18.84 5.60 16.37
CA VAL A 268 19.91 4.82 15.74
C VAL A 268 21.32 5.16 16.24
N THR A 269 21.48 6.27 16.98
CA THR A 269 22.74 6.63 17.64
C THR A 269 22.79 6.16 19.10
N ASN A 270 21.85 5.28 19.48
CA ASN A 270 21.69 4.73 20.83
C ASN A 270 21.47 5.78 21.93
N ASN A 271 20.91 6.93 21.57
CA ASN A 271 20.49 7.96 22.52
C ASN A 271 18.99 7.83 22.80
N VAL A 272 18.61 8.09 24.05
CA VAL A 272 17.20 8.19 24.44
C VAL A 272 16.64 9.51 23.92
N VAL A 273 15.60 9.43 23.11
CA VAL A 273 14.86 10.58 22.59
C VAL A 273 13.40 10.50 22.99
N GLN A 274 12.83 11.65 23.32
CA GLN A 274 11.41 11.77 23.62
C GLN A 274 10.63 11.97 22.32
N LYS A 275 9.59 11.16 22.11
CA LYS A 275 8.71 11.30 20.95
C LYS A 275 7.25 11.30 21.35
N GLU A 276 6.50 12.25 20.79
CA GLU A 276 5.04 12.19 20.82
C GLU A 276 4.52 11.24 19.77
N ARG A 277 3.52 10.42 20.18
CA ARG A 277 2.85 9.47 19.27
C ARG A 277 1.35 9.49 19.46
N PHE A 278 0.60 9.32 18.36
CA PHE A 278 -0.74 8.78 18.41
C PHE A 278 -0.65 7.26 18.55
N ARG A 279 -0.85 6.72 19.73
CA ARG A 279 -0.64 5.31 20.02
C ARG A 279 -1.91 4.54 20.34
N TYR A 280 -2.85 5.21 20.96
CA TYR A 280 -4.04 4.56 21.48
C TYR A 280 -5.30 5.21 20.96
N PHE A 281 -6.30 4.37 20.71
CA PHE A 281 -7.68 4.84 20.59
C PHE A 281 -8.29 5.07 21.97
N ILE A 282 -9.14 6.10 22.06
CA ILE A 282 -10.01 6.33 23.20
C ILE A 282 -11.45 6.24 22.75
N LYS A 283 -12.40 6.14 23.68
CA LYS A 283 -13.83 5.92 23.39
C LYS A 283 -14.01 4.70 22.47
N VAL A 284 -13.31 3.62 22.79
CA VAL A 284 -13.28 2.40 21.98
C VAL A 284 -14.66 1.80 21.74
N PRO A 285 -15.60 1.76 22.72
CA PRO A 285 -16.95 1.26 22.48
C PRO A 285 -17.70 2.04 21.40
N GLU A 286 -17.63 3.37 21.42
CA GLU A 286 -18.32 4.25 20.46
C GLU A 286 -17.66 4.11 19.07
N LEU A 287 -16.34 4.05 19.02
CA LEU A 287 -15.59 3.82 17.79
C LEU A 287 -15.88 2.45 17.18
N ALA A 288 -15.94 1.42 18.01
CA ALA A 288 -16.30 0.07 17.60
C ALA A 288 -17.73 -0.01 17.07
N ALA A 289 -18.70 0.65 17.72
CA ALA A 289 -20.06 0.74 17.24
C ALA A 289 -20.12 1.41 15.86
N PHE A 290 -19.43 2.53 15.68
CA PHE A 290 -19.35 3.25 14.41
C PHE A 290 -18.72 2.39 13.28
N TYR A 291 -17.70 1.61 13.61
CA TYR A 291 -17.04 0.69 12.68
C TYR A 291 -17.90 -0.53 12.36
N ASN A 292 -18.53 -1.13 13.37
CA ASN A 292 -19.28 -2.38 13.21
C ASN A 292 -20.59 -2.21 12.43
N GLU A 293 -21.15 -0.99 12.36
CA GLU A 293 -22.32 -0.71 11.53
C GLU A 293 -22.07 -1.01 10.03
N ILE A 294 -20.84 -0.89 9.58
CA ILE A 294 -20.46 -1.05 8.15
C ILE A 294 -19.48 -2.19 7.91
N THR A 295 -19.13 -2.97 8.93
CA THR A 295 -18.07 -3.96 8.83
C THR A 295 -18.55 -5.34 9.24
N ASP A 296 -18.26 -6.33 8.40
CA ASP A 296 -18.29 -7.75 8.78
C ASP A 296 -16.85 -8.24 8.96
N TYR A 297 -16.45 -8.41 10.21
CA TYR A 297 -15.11 -8.88 10.57
C TYR A 297 -15.16 -10.36 10.95
N ARG A 298 -14.35 -11.16 10.25
CA ARG A 298 -14.24 -12.61 10.49
C ARG A 298 -12.79 -13.02 10.58
N THR A 299 -12.48 -13.79 11.59
CA THR A 299 -11.20 -14.46 11.72
C THR A 299 -11.22 -15.81 10.99
N ALA A 300 -10.05 -16.39 10.76
CA ALA A 300 -9.97 -17.75 10.21
C ALA A 300 -10.64 -18.80 11.10
N GLU A 301 -10.64 -18.55 12.41
CA GLU A 301 -11.27 -19.39 13.43
C GLU A 301 -12.80 -19.32 13.35
N ASP A 302 -13.36 -18.11 13.17
CA ASP A 302 -14.80 -17.89 13.00
C ASP A 302 -15.39 -18.63 11.80
N VAL A 303 -14.61 -18.78 10.73
CA VAL A 303 -15.05 -19.43 9.47
C VAL A 303 -14.56 -20.86 9.33
N GLY A 304 -13.89 -21.41 10.34
CA GLY A 304 -13.42 -22.79 10.36
C GLY A 304 -12.43 -23.13 9.25
N VAL A 305 -11.57 -22.19 8.85
CA VAL A 305 -10.54 -22.44 7.84
C VAL A 305 -9.51 -23.42 8.42
N ASP A 306 -9.43 -24.59 7.83
CA ASP A 306 -8.39 -25.54 8.15
C ASP A 306 -7.01 -24.98 7.72
N ARG A 307 -6.13 -24.80 8.68
CA ARG A 307 -4.77 -24.31 8.47
C ARG A 307 -3.79 -25.35 8.95
N PRO A 308 -2.71 -25.57 8.20
CA PRO A 308 -1.61 -26.41 8.69
C PRO A 308 -1.06 -25.84 10.01
N ALA A 309 -0.62 -26.72 10.88
CA ALA A 309 0.04 -26.32 12.12
C ALA A 309 1.28 -25.49 11.79
N LYS A 310 1.39 -24.31 12.43
CA LYS A 310 2.55 -23.42 12.28
C LYS A 310 3.62 -23.86 13.28
N ASN A 311 4.80 -24.17 12.77
CA ASN A 311 6.00 -24.35 13.57
C ASN A 311 7.00 -23.24 13.22
N GLU A 312 7.15 -22.28 14.09
CA GLU A 312 8.04 -21.13 13.90
C GLU A 312 9.39 -21.41 14.54
N ILE A 313 10.45 -21.46 13.73
CA ILE A 313 11.82 -21.67 14.19
C ILE A 313 12.62 -20.39 13.91
N LEU A 314 13.02 -19.71 14.98
CA LEU A 314 13.83 -18.51 14.89
C LEU A 314 15.32 -18.85 14.92
N HIS A 315 16.02 -18.56 13.85
CA HIS A 315 17.48 -18.65 13.76
C HIS A 315 18.10 -17.30 14.06
N HIS A 316 18.70 -17.15 15.23
CA HIS A 316 19.44 -15.95 15.60
C HIS A 316 20.90 -16.10 15.14
N ILE A 317 21.31 -15.25 14.22
CA ILE A 317 22.64 -15.26 13.63
C ILE A 317 23.40 -14.02 14.14
N PRO A 318 24.46 -14.18 14.92
CA PRO A 318 25.26 -13.06 15.43
C PRO A 318 25.98 -12.36 14.27
N PRO A 319 26.31 -11.07 14.42
CA PRO A 319 27.07 -10.35 13.41
C PRO A 319 28.46 -10.94 13.23
N THR A 320 28.98 -10.91 12.02
CA THR A 320 30.38 -11.22 11.71
C THR A 320 31.29 -10.08 12.17
N PRO A 321 32.61 -10.30 12.34
CA PRO A 321 33.53 -9.23 12.73
C PRO A 321 33.49 -8.00 11.80
N GLU A 322 33.33 -8.22 10.49
CA GLU A 322 33.20 -7.13 9.51
C GLU A 322 31.89 -6.34 9.71
N GLN A 323 30.81 -7.03 10.04
CA GLN A 323 29.54 -6.39 10.36
C GLN A 323 29.62 -5.57 11.64
N GLU A 324 30.32 -6.07 12.68
CA GLU A 324 30.53 -5.32 13.92
C GLU A 324 31.32 -4.04 13.67
N ASP A 325 32.40 -4.10 12.89
CA ASP A 325 33.16 -2.92 12.49
C ASP A 325 32.31 -1.91 11.72
N PHE A 326 31.52 -2.41 10.77
CA PHE A 326 30.64 -1.56 9.98
C PHE A 326 29.52 -0.90 10.80
N ILE A 327 29.00 -1.58 11.82
CA ILE A 327 28.03 -0.99 12.76
C ILE A 327 28.62 0.25 13.43
N GLN A 328 29.89 0.22 13.85
CA GLN A 328 30.55 1.37 14.45
C GLN A 328 30.67 2.53 13.46
N LYS A 329 31.06 2.25 12.21
CA LYS A 329 31.12 3.25 11.13
C LYS A 329 29.73 3.86 10.86
N LEU A 330 28.70 3.03 10.86
CA LEU A 330 27.32 3.45 10.64
C LEU A 330 26.81 4.37 11.77
N MET A 331 27.11 4.03 13.02
CA MET A 331 26.79 4.86 14.18
C MET A 331 27.50 6.21 14.11
N GLN A 332 28.76 6.23 13.70
CA GLN A 332 29.53 7.46 13.53
C GLN A 332 28.98 8.31 12.37
N PHE A 333 28.64 7.70 11.23
CA PHE A 333 27.96 8.38 10.13
C PHE A 333 26.65 9.00 10.58
N ALA A 334 25.81 8.28 11.31
CA ALA A 334 24.55 8.79 11.83
C ALA A 334 24.72 10.02 12.75
N LYS A 335 25.83 10.10 13.46
CA LYS A 335 26.17 11.26 14.33
C LYS A 335 26.74 12.43 13.51
N THR A 336 27.68 12.18 12.63
CA THR A 336 28.50 13.22 11.98
C THR A 336 28.00 13.62 10.58
N GLY A 337 27.31 12.72 9.86
CA GLY A 337 26.99 12.88 8.45
C GLY A 337 28.17 12.58 7.50
N ASP A 338 29.30 12.10 8.00
CA ASP A 338 30.47 11.78 7.19
C ASP A 338 30.23 10.51 6.34
N ALA A 339 29.82 10.73 5.10
CA ALA A 339 29.51 9.67 4.16
C ALA A 339 30.72 8.86 3.69
N THR A 340 31.94 9.36 3.89
CA THR A 340 33.17 8.63 3.54
C THR A 340 33.33 7.38 4.38
N LEU A 341 32.79 7.36 5.61
CA LEU A 341 32.75 6.16 6.46
C LEU A 341 31.98 4.99 5.83
N LEU A 342 31.04 5.29 4.92
CA LEU A 342 30.25 4.30 4.18
C LEU A 342 30.83 4.03 2.78
N GLY A 343 32.00 4.56 2.46
CA GLY A 343 32.62 4.42 1.14
C GLY A 343 31.93 5.20 0.02
N ARG A 344 31.20 6.28 0.35
CA ARG A 344 30.49 7.08 -0.64
C ARG A 344 30.93 8.55 -0.62
N LEU A 345 30.53 9.29 -1.68
CA LEU A 345 30.75 10.73 -1.76
C LEU A 345 30.01 11.48 -0.65
N PRO A 346 30.46 12.70 -0.30
CA PRO A 346 29.76 13.56 0.66
C PRO A 346 28.29 13.74 0.32
N LEU A 347 27.45 13.86 1.34
CA LEU A 347 26.01 14.02 1.18
C LEU A 347 25.66 15.35 0.52
N SER A 348 24.71 15.34 -0.40
CA SER A 348 24.05 16.56 -0.89
C SER A 348 23.12 17.15 0.19
N GLU A 349 22.67 18.39 0.01
CA GLU A 349 21.73 19.03 0.96
C GLU A 349 20.42 18.23 1.14
N THR A 350 19.96 17.53 0.09
CA THR A 350 18.77 16.71 0.16
C THR A 350 19.04 15.42 0.93
N GLU A 351 20.20 14.81 0.70
CA GLU A 351 20.63 13.60 1.40
C GLU A 351 20.93 13.86 2.88
N GLU A 352 21.43 15.03 3.25
CA GLU A 352 21.61 15.42 4.66
C GLU A 352 20.30 15.35 5.43
N LYS A 353 19.19 15.78 4.82
CA LYS A 353 17.85 15.67 5.41
C LYS A 353 17.38 14.21 5.53
N ALA A 354 17.86 13.35 4.66
CA ALA A 354 17.55 11.92 4.61
C ALA A 354 18.61 11.04 5.27
N LYS A 355 19.59 11.62 5.97
CA LYS A 355 20.73 10.92 6.57
C LYS A 355 20.35 9.66 7.34
N MET A 356 19.30 9.73 8.15
CA MET A 356 18.84 8.59 8.95
C MET A 356 18.22 7.50 8.12
N LEU A 357 17.56 7.84 6.99
CA LEU A 357 17.02 6.87 6.04
C LEU A 357 18.18 6.14 5.34
N ILE A 358 19.22 6.87 4.96
CA ILE A 358 20.45 6.30 4.39
C ILE A 358 21.10 5.34 5.38
N ALA A 359 21.27 5.75 6.64
CA ALA A 359 21.83 4.89 7.69
C ALA A 359 21.01 3.59 7.85
N THR A 360 19.69 3.69 7.85
CA THR A 360 18.80 2.53 7.97
C THR A 360 18.91 1.59 6.76
N ASP A 361 19.01 2.13 5.54
CA ASP A 361 19.20 1.31 4.33
C ASP A 361 20.51 0.52 4.38
N TYR A 362 21.61 1.18 4.74
CA TYR A 362 22.91 0.52 4.92
C TYR A 362 22.86 -0.51 6.06
N ALA A 363 22.20 -0.21 7.17
CA ALA A 363 22.04 -1.17 8.26
C ALA A 363 21.29 -2.44 7.83
N ARG A 364 20.23 -2.30 7.05
CA ARG A 364 19.47 -3.44 6.52
C ARG A 364 20.29 -4.28 5.55
N LYS A 365 21.02 -3.63 4.65
CA LYS A 365 21.90 -4.30 3.68
C LYS A 365 23.03 -5.06 4.39
N MET A 366 23.75 -4.39 5.28
CA MET A 366 24.81 -4.97 6.08
C MET A 366 24.35 -6.16 6.91
N ALA A 367 23.15 -6.05 7.53
CA ALA A 367 22.59 -7.11 8.35
C ALA A 367 22.24 -8.37 7.54
N LEU A 368 22.03 -8.25 6.24
CA LEU A 368 21.79 -9.37 5.35
C LEU A 368 23.11 -9.96 4.85
N ASP A 369 23.93 -9.14 4.19
CA ASP A 369 25.26 -9.52 3.71
C ASP A 369 26.07 -8.25 3.38
N MET A 370 27.35 -8.22 3.80
CA MET A 370 28.25 -7.08 3.54
C MET A 370 28.45 -6.82 2.05
N ARG A 371 28.36 -7.85 1.21
CA ARG A 371 28.48 -7.74 -0.26
C ARG A 371 27.31 -6.98 -0.90
N MET A 372 26.22 -6.73 -0.19
CA MET A 372 25.18 -5.79 -0.65
C MET A 372 25.62 -4.33 -0.59
N ILE A 373 26.64 -4.01 0.21
CA ILE A 373 27.22 -2.67 0.31
C ILE A 373 28.33 -2.51 -0.71
N ASP A 374 29.28 -3.44 -0.70
CA ASP A 374 30.40 -3.51 -1.64
C ASP A 374 30.65 -4.98 -2.02
N PRO A 375 30.53 -5.36 -3.31
CA PRO A 375 30.78 -6.73 -3.78
C PRO A 375 32.18 -7.25 -3.50
N ASN A 376 33.14 -6.37 -3.18
CA ASN A 376 34.52 -6.75 -2.86
C ASN A 376 34.69 -7.31 -1.44
N TYR A 377 33.68 -7.22 -0.59
CA TYR A 377 33.70 -7.92 0.70
C TYR A 377 33.77 -9.43 0.47
N GLU A 378 34.51 -10.11 1.33
CA GLU A 378 34.63 -11.57 1.28
C GLU A 378 33.38 -12.26 1.84
N ASP A 379 33.15 -13.50 1.41
CA ASP A 379 32.13 -14.35 2.00
C ASP A 379 32.53 -14.77 3.42
N HIS A 380 31.55 -15.00 4.27
CA HIS A 380 31.76 -15.49 5.63
C HIS A 380 30.86 -16.70 5.90
N PRO A 381 31.40 -17.80 6.49
CA PRO A 381 30.64 -19.02 6.72
C PRO A 381 29.47 -18.84 7.71
N ASP A 382 29.52 -17.80 8.54
CA ASP A 382 28.50 -17.51 9.56
C ASP A 382 27.59 -16.33 9.21
N ASN A 383 27.59 -15.84 7.97
CA ASN A 383 26.66 -14.82 7.55
C ASN A 383 25.25 -15.39 7.28
N LYS A 384 24.25 -14.54 7.13
CA LYS A 384 22.86 -14.97 6.91
C LYS A 384 22.68 -15.80 5.63
N ALA A 385 23.36 -15.45 4.56
CA ALA A 385 23.27 -16.20 3.30
C ALA A 385 23.82 -17.63 3.47
N SER A 386 24.94 -17.80 4.16
CA SER A 386 25.53 -19.12 4.45
C SER A 386 24.64 -19.95 5.37
N HIS A 387 24.08 -19.37 6.43
CA HIS A 387 23.14 -20.06 7.31
C HIS A 387 21.86 -20.45 6.58
N CYS A 388 21.31 -19.57 5.74
CA CYS A 388 20.15 -19.86 4.94
C CYS A 388 20.39 -21.04 4.00
N ALA A 389 21.49 -21.06 3.26
CA ALA A 389 21.84 -22.15 2.37
C ALA A 389 22.00 -23.48 3.14
N LYS A 390 22.65 -23.44 4.30
CA LYS A 390 22.80 -24.62 5.17
C LYS A 390 21.44 -25.19 5.58
N MET A 391 20.55 -24.35 6.08
CA MET A 391 19.21 -24.76 6.52
C MET A 391 18.39 -25.32 5.37
N ILE A 392 18.44 -24.69 4.20
CA ILE A 392 17.76 -25.20 3.00
C ILE A 392 18.28 -26.58 2.63
N ALA A 393 19.59 -26.79 2.65
CA ALA A 393 20.19 -28.07 2.33
C ALA A 393 19.81 -29.17 3.34
N GLU A 394 19.78 -28.84 4.63
CA GLU A 394 19.32 -29.77 5.68
C GLU A 394 17.86 -30.19 5.48
N TYR A 395 16.97 -29.24 5.20
CA TYR A 395 15.56 -29.52 4.91
C TYR A 395 15.38 -30.26 3.58
N TYR A 396 16.17 -29.95 2.56
CA TYR A 396 16.18 -30.65 1.29
C TYR A 396 16.43 -32.14 1.49
N GLN A 397 17.46 -32.48 2.26
CA GLN A 397 17.77 -33.88 2.59
C GLN A 397 16.71 -34.53 3.48
N LYS A 398 16.26 -33.82 4.50
CA LYS A 398 15.27 -34.33 5.47
C LYS A 398 13.93 -34.71 4.81
N TYR A 399 13.52 -33.94 3.82
CA TYR A 399 12.22 -34.12 3.16
C TYR A 399 12.33 -34.66 1.72
N ASP A 400 13.46 -35.24 1.34
CA ASP A 400 13.66 -35.81 0.01
C ASP A 400 12.66 -36.91 -0.32
N ALA A 401 12.35 -37.80 0.62
CA ALA A 401 11.37 -38.87 0.42
C ALA A 401 9.97 -38.37 0.08
N GLN A 402 9.56 -37.21 0.62
CA GLN A 402 8.27 -36.57 0.37
C GLN A 402 8.31 -35.57 -0.80
N LYS A 403 9.46 -35.38 -1.41
CA LYS A 403 9.69 -34.34 -2.42
C LYS A 403 9.23 -32.95 -1.94
N GLY A 404 9.60 -32.62 -0.70
CA GLY A 404 9.19 -31.38 -0.04
C GLY A 404 9.69 -30.15 -0.79
N THR A 405 8.80 -29.15 -0.93
CA THR A 405 9.12 -27.86 -1.58
C THR A 405 9.41 -26.79 -0.53
N GLN A 406 10.43 -26.00 -0.78
CA GLN A 406 10.82 -24.89 0.09
C GLN A 406 10.64 -23.54 -0.66
N PHE A 407 10.09 -22.55 0.02
CA PHE A 407 10.03 -21.17 -0.46
C PHE A 407 11.00 -20.30 0.35
N VAL A 408 11.81 -19.53 -0.35
CA VAL A 408 12.80 -18.63 0.27
C VAL A 408 12.44 -17.19 -0.09
N PHE A 409 12.23 -16.36 0.94
CA PHE A 409 11.90 -14.95 0.80
C PHE A 409 12.98 -14.09 1.44
N SER A 410 13.34 -13.01 0.77
CA SER A 410 14.21 -11.97 1.32
C SER A 410 13.58 -10.61 1.12
N ASP A 411 13.63 -9.79 2.15
CA ASP A 411 13.13 -8.41 2.11
C ASP A 411 13.96 -7.49 1.20
N LEU A 412 15.19 -7.89 0.91
CA LEU A 412 16.13 -7.14 0.09
C LEU A 412 16.76 -8.04 -0.98
N GLY A 413 17.32 -7.40 -2.01
CA GLY A 413 18.09 -8.10 -3.03
C GLY A 413 17.24 -8.94 -3.96
N THR A 414 16.11 -8.41 -4.42
CA THR A 414 15.29 -9.05 -5.47
C THR A 414 16.15 -9.48 -6.64
N TYR A 415 16.01 -10.74 -7.06
CA TYR A 415 16.76 -11.26 -8.19
C TYR A 415 16.52 -10.44 -9.46
N GLN A 416 17.61 -10.00 -10.05
CA GLN A 416 17.62 -9.34 -11.37
C GLN A 416 18.67 -10.04 -12.24
N PRO A 417 18.32 -10.43 -13.46
CA PRO A 417 19.32 -10.95 -14.40
C PRO A 417 20.39 -9.88 -14.69
N GLY A 418 21.66 -10.19 -14.49
CA GLY A 418 22.76 -9.27 -14.71
C GLY A 418 23.98 -9.61 -13.86
N ASP A 419 25.04 -8.81 -13.96
CA ASP A 419 26.36 -9.10 -13.38
C ASP A 419 26.56 -8.62 -11.94
N GLY A 420 25.53 -8.12 -11.28
CA GLY A 420 25.60 -7.66 -9.89
C GLY A 420 25.48 -8.79 -8.87
N TRP A 421 26.19 -8.67 -7.73
CA TRP A 421 26.00 -9.56 -6.60
C TRP A 421 24.55 -9.50 -6.10
N ASN A 422 23.94 -10.65 -5.87
CA ASN A 422 22.55 -10.77 -5.44
C ASN A 422 22.42 -11.92 -4.43
N VAL A 423 21.68 -11.70 -3.35
CA VAL A 423 21.52 -12.69 -2.27
C VAL A 423 20.90 -14.00 -2.74
N TYR A 424 19.91 -13.94 -3.65
CA TYR A 424 19.27 -15.14 -4.19
C TYR A 424 20.23 -15.97 -5.05
N SER A 425 21.00 -15.30 -5.92
CA SER A 425 22.02 -15.96 -6.75
C SER A 425 23.12 -16.55 -5.88
N GLU A 426 23.51 -15.89 -4.81
CA GLU A 426 24.51 -16.38 -3.85
C GLU A 426 24.01 -17.62 -3.09
N ILE A 427 22.78 -17.61 -2.61
CA ILE A 427 22.17 -18.79 -1.98
C ILE A 427 22.12 -19.95 -2.97
N LYS A 428 21.70 -19.71 -4.22
CA LYS A 428 21.71 -20.75 -5.26
C LYS A 428 23.09 -21.30 -5.52
N ARG A 429 24.11 -20.44 -5.64
CA ARG A 429 25.51 -20.86 -5.81
C ARG A 429 25.94 -21.76 -4.66
N LYS A 430 25.72 -21.36 -3.41
CA LYS A 430 26.05 -22.16 -2.23
C LYS A 430 25.33 -23.51 -2.21
N LEU A 431 24.04 -23.53 -2.51
CA LEU A 431 23.26 -24.78 -2.58
C LEU A 431 23.84 -25.73 -3.65
N THR A 432 24.26 -25.20 -4.78
CA THR A 432 24.79 -25.99 -5.89
C THR A 432 26.23 -26.43 -5.66
N GLU A 433 27.11 -25.50 -5.29
CA GLU A 433 28.55 -25.74 -5.20
C GLU A 433 28.94 -26.40 -3.87
N ASP A 434 28.40 -25.92 -2.75
CA ASP A 434 28.79 -26.37 -1.41
C ASP A 434 27.96 -27.59 -0.95
N TYR A 435 26.72 -27.71 -1.39
CA TYR A 435 25.78 -28.78 -0.95
C TYR A 435 25.38 -29.75 -2.06
N GLY A 436 25.82 -29.54 -3.30
CA GLY A 436 25.56 -30.46 -4.42
C GLY A 436 24.11 -30.57 -4.87
N ILE A 437 23.27 -29.60 -4.55
CA ILE A 437 21.87 -29.57 -5.00
C ILE A 437 21.83 -29.23 -6.50
N PRO A 438 21.11 -29.99 -7.33
CA PRO A 438 21.04 -29.73 -8.77
C PRO A 438 20.53 -28.33 -9.06
N PRO A 439 21.19 -27.54 -9.94
CA PRO A 439 20.77 -26.18 -10.29
C PRO A 439 19.33 -26.10 -10.84
N SER A 440 18.84 -27.17 -11.46
CA SER A 440 17.49 -27.29 -12.00
C SER A 440 16.41 -27.31 -10.93
N GLU A 441 16.77 -27.67 -9.68
CA GLU A 441 15.84 -27.76 -8.56
C GLU A 441 15.74 -26.43 -7.78
N VAL A 442 16.59 -25.44 -8.12
CA VAL A 442 16.57 -24.10 -7.52
C VAL A 442 16.15 -23.08 -8.57
N ARG A 443 14.96 -22.52 -8.44
CA ARG A 443 14.37 -21.59 -9.42
C ARG A 443 14.01 -20.26 -8.78
N PHE A 444 14.08 -19.19 -9.58
CA PHE A 444 13.64 -17.86 -9.20
C PHE A 444 12.31 -17.53 -9.87
N ILE A 445 11.37 -16.98 -9.11
CA ILE A 445 10.07 -16.60 -9.67
C ILE A 445 10.20 -15.57 -10.79
N GLN A 446 11.24 -14.74 -10.77
CA GLN A 446 11.53 -13.73 -11.79
C GLN A 446 11.92 -14.34 -13.14
N GLU A 447 12.38 -15.60 -13.19
CA GLU A 447 12.64 -16.33 -14.43
C GLU A 447 11.35 -16.73 -15.12
N CYS A 448 10.23 -16.82 -14.38
CA CYS A 448 8.92 -17.19 -14.90
C CYS A 448 8.18 -15.96 -15.42
N LYS A 449 8.40 -15.61 -16.70
CA LYS A 449 7.84 -14.41 -17.33
C LYS A 449 6.36 -14.51 -17.70
N THR A 450 5.79 -15.70 -17.75
CA THR A 450 4.38 -15.92 -18.10
C THR A 450 3.63 -16.64 -16.99
N ASP A 451 2.33 -16.46 -16.91
CA ASP A 451 1.48 -17.15 -15.94
C ASP A 451 1.52 -18.67 -16.12
N LYS A 452 1.67 -19.14 -17.35
CA LYS A 452 1.84 -20.57 -17.65
C LYS A 452 3.17 -21.08 -17.04
N ALA A 453 4.26 -20.31 -17.19
CA ALA A 453 5.56 -20.68 -16.62
C ALA A 453 5.58 -20.63 -15.08
N ARG A 454 4.73 -19.80 -14.46
CA ARG A 454 4.59 -19.73 -13.00
C ARG A 454 3.78 -20.89 -12.42
N LYS A 455 2.84 -21.43 -13.21
CA LYS A 455 2.01 -22.57 -12.82
C LYS A 455 2.67 -23.93 -13.10
N ALA A 456 3.62 -23.97 -14.01
CA ALA A 456 4.43 -25.15 -14.30
C ALA A 456 5.58 -25.32 -13.28
#